data_c1524b9c74dd59b6d144eacfc2872c84
#
_entry.id   c1524b9c74dd59b6d144eacfc2872c84
#
_cell.length_a   1.000
_cell.length_b   1.000
_cell.length_c   1.000
_cell.angle_alpha   90.00
_cell.angle_beta   90.00
_cell.angle_gamma   90.00
#
_symmetry.space_group_name_H-M   'P 1'
#
loop_
_entity.id
_entity.type
_entity.pdbx_description
1 polymer ?
#
loop_
_entity_poly.entity_id
_entity_poly.type
_entity_poly.pdbx_seq_one_letter_code
_entity_poly.pdbx_strand_id
1 'polypeptide(L)'
;MSANDKPKRFSTKPAFSKVNKKHRKPTKRTVSKPVENSIIVLFNKPFDVLCQFTDESGRQTLKDFIPVKDVYAAGRLDRDSEGLLLLTNDGKLQAKLTQPNKKTFKTYWVQVEGEPSEYSITALQQGVELKDGMTLPANVKVIEEPTVWERVPPVRERKSIPTTWLEIQICEGRNRQVRRMTAHVGHPTLRLIRYKIGQWSLDDLPNGAYKTIKQ
;
A
#
# COMPACT_ATOMS: atom_id res chain seq x y z
N MET A 1 -6.10 -79.77 -22.88
CA MET A 1 -4.65 -79.52 -23.04
C MET A 1 -4.51 -77.98 -23.06
N SER A 2 -4.46 -77.34 -21.97
CA SER A 2 -3.29 -76.96 -21.13
C SER A 2 -2.17 -76.24 -21.90
N ALA A 3 -2.08 -74.95 -21.70
CA ALA A 3 -0.82 -74.23 -21.50
C ALA A 3 -1.11 -72.81 -20.95
N ASN A 4 -0.76 -72.63 -19.72
CA ASN A 4 -0.60 -71.36 -19.02
C ASN A 4 0.58 -70.57 -19.61
N ASP A 5 0.41 -69.33 -19.94
CA ASP A 5 1.54 -68.45 -20.12
C ASP A 5 1.31 -67.12 -19.35
N LYS A 6 2.09 -66.91 -18.27
CA LYS A 6 2.11 -65.72 -17.43
C LYS A 6 3.13 -64.74 -17.97
N PRO A 7 2.81 -63.45 -18.21
CA PRO A 7 3.83 -62.48 -18.54
C PRO A 7 4.62 -62.02 -17.30
N LYS A 8 5.94 -61.98 -17.44
CA LYS A 8 6.94 -61.51 -16.46
C LYS A 8 6.78 -59.98 -16.23
N ARG A 9 6.63 -59.60 -14.96
CA ARG A 9 6.71 -58.20 -14.53
C ARG A 9 8.19 -57.76 -14.55
N PHE A 10 8.51 -56.76 -15.38
CA PHE A 10 9.74 -55.98 -15.26
C PHE A 10 9.53 -54.83 -14.28
N SER A 11 10.19 -54.89 -13.13
CA SER A 11 10.28 -53.82 -12.14
C SER A 11 11.50 -52.96 -12.46
N THR A 12 11.27 -51.77 -13.01
CA THR A 12 12.32 -50.76 -13.09
C THR A 12 12.08 -49.71 -12.03
N LYS A 13 12.89 -49.68 -10.98
CA LYS A 13 12.92 -48.63 -9.98
C LYS A 13 13.61 -47.41 -10.58
N PRO A 14 13.04 -46.17 -10.51
CA PRO A 14 13.77 -44.97 -10.87
C PRO A 14 14.82 -44.62 -9.80
N ALA A 15 16.03 -44.37 -10.23
CA ALA A 15 17.12 -43.92 -9.37
C ALA A 15 16.87 -42.48 -8.96
N PHE A 16 16.67 -42.22 -7.67
CA PHE A 16 16.63 -40.88 -7.10
C PHE A 16 18.06 -40.32 -7.05
N SER A 17 18.32 -39.29 -7.89
CA SER A 17 19.53 -38.50 -7.77
C SER A 17 19.46 -37.59 -6.56
N LYS A 18 20.44 -37.72 -5.67
CA LYS A 18 20.60 -36.90 -4.47
C LYS A 18 20.95 -35.47 -4.88
N VAL A 19 19.98 -34.56 -4.83
CA VAL A 19 20.22 -33.11 -4.96
C VAL A 19 20.93 -32.63 -3.70
N ASN A 20 22.20 -32.25 -3.84
CA ASN A 20 23.01 -31.64 -2.80
C ASN A 20 22.44 -30.28 -2.42
N LYS A 21 21.63 -30.16 -1.36
CA LYS A 21 21.24 -28.88 -0.76
C LYS A 21 22.45 -28.24 -0.11
N LYS A 22 23.15 -27.35 -0.84
CA LYS A 22 24.12 -26.44 -0.22
C LYS A 22 23.37 -25.55 0.78
N HIS A 23 23.59 -25.77 2.08
CA HIS A 23 23.16 -24.87 3.13
C HIS A 23 23.81 -23.51 2.95
N ARG A 24 23.04 -22.51 2.46
CA ARG A 24 23.44 -21.12 2.53
C ARG A 24 23.44 -20.71 4.01
N LYS A 25 24.62 -20.41 4.55
CA LYS A 25 24.76 -19.80 5.88
C LYS A 25 23.97 -18.50 5.92
N PRO A 26 23.21 -18.21 7.01
CA PRO A 26 22.52 -16.93 7.14
C PRO A 26 23.55 -15.81 7.16
N THR A 27 23.49 -14.91 6.21
CA THR A 27 24.29 -13.68 6.20
C THR A 27 23.91 -12.86 7.43
N LYS A 28 24.87 -12.59 8.30
CA LYS A 28 24.69 -11.68 9.46
C LYS A 28 24.12 -10.37 8.96
N ARG A 29 22.90 -10.00 9.42
CA ARG A 29 22.35 -8.65 9.22
C ARG A 29 23.35 -7.67 9.83
N THR A 30 24.06 -6.95 8.99
CA THR A 30 24.87 -5.81 9.39
C THR A 30 23.92 -4.77 9.98
N VAL A 31 24.07 -4.50 11.27
CA VAL A 31 23.41 -3.36 11.93
C VAL A 31 23.95 -2.11 11.25
N SER A 32 23.16 -1.48 10.39
CA SER A 32 23.53 -0.24 9.72
C SER A 32 23.81 0.83 10.77
N LYS A 33 24.96 1.50 10.67
CA LYS A 33 25.29 2.68 11.48
C LYS A 33 24.17 3.74 11.31
N PRO A 34 23.94 4.60 12.32
CA PRO A 34 23.06 5.75 12.15
C PRO A 34 23.53 6.57 10.95
N VAL A 35 22.62 6.98 10.09
CA VAL A 35 22.96 7.87 8.97
C VAL A 35 23.12 9.27 9.56
N GLU A 36 24.33 9.81 9.52
CA GLU A 36 24.70 11.14 10.10
C GLU A 36 23.97 12.32 9.42
N ASN A 37 23.17 12.15 8.45
CA ASN A 37 22.34 13.18 7.82
C ASN A 37 21.06 12.48 7.33
N SER A 38 20.18 12.14 8.27
CA SER A 38 18.90 11.54 7.93
C SER A 38 18.00 12.56 7.22
N ILE A 39 17.55 12.22 6.03
CA ILE A 39 16.66 13.04 5.21
C ILE A 39 15.29 12.38 5.18
N ILE A 40 14.25 13.18 5.36
CA ILE A 40 12.87 12.79 5.12
C ILE A 40 12.33 13.70 4.04
N VAL A 41 11.80 13.11 2.97
CA VAL A 41 11.08 13.82 1.92
C VAL A 41 9.60 13.52 2.10
N LEU A 42 8.81 14.58 2.30
CA LEU A 42 7.36 14.54 2.21
C LEU A 42 7.00 14.86 0.76
N PHE A 43 6.27 14.00 0.12
CA PHE A 43 5.84 14.18 -1.27
C PHE A 43 4.33 14.04 -1.38
N ASN A 44 3.68 15.02 -1.98
CA ASN A 44 2.28 14.92 -2.35
C ASN A 44 2.17 14.25 -3.72
N LYS A 45 2.04 12.93 -3.72
CA LYS A 45 2.03 12.11 -4.93
C LYS A 45 0.76 12.35 -5.74
N PRO A 46 0.87 12.76 -7.01
CA PRO A 46 -0.28 12.88 -7.90
C PRO A 46 -0.94 11.52 -8.21
N PHE A 47 -2.15 11.57 -8.74
CA PHE A 47 -2.81 10.45 -9.38
C PHE A 47 -1.96 9.93 -10.55
N ASP A 48 -2.03 8.64 -10.82
CA ASP A 48 -1.38 7.94 -11.94
C ASP A 48 0.16 7.91 -11.92
N VAL A 49 0.81 8.30 -10.82
CA VAL A 49 2.27 8.24 -10.63
C VAL A 49 2.66 6.96 -9.90
N LEU A 50 3.69 6.26 -10.40
CA LEU A 50 4.23 5.04 -9.81
C LEU A 50 5.15 5.35 -8.62
N CYS A 51 5.01 4.59 -7.51
CA CYS A 51 5.89 4.66 -6.33
C CYS A 51 7.23 3.93 -6.55
N GLN A 52 7.94 4.27 -7.61
CA GLN A 52 9.26 3.75 -7.98
C GLN A 52 10.00 4.80 -8.82
N PHE A 53 11.33 4.67 -8.95
CA PHE A 53 12.15 5.63 -9.69
C PHE A 53 12.43 5.23 -11.14
N THR A 54 12.07 4.00 -11.54
CA THR A 54 12.29 3.48 -12.90
C THR A 54 11.02 2.84 -13.43
N ASP A 55 10.77 3.00 -14.73
CA ASP A 55 9.70 2.32 -15.45
C ASP A 55 10.09 2.13 -16.90
N GLU A 56 9.92 0.92 -17.42
CA GLU A 56 10.25 0.58 -18.81
C GLU A 56 9.15 0.96 -19.80
N SER A 57 7.95 1.24 -19.30
CA SER A 57 6.76 1.57 -20.11
C SER A 57 6.55 3.08 -20.27
N GLY A 58 7.47 3.92 -19.81
CA GLY A 58 7.40 5.38 -19.95
C GLY A 58 6.31 6.07 -19.10
N ARG A 59 5.78 5.39 -18.06
CA ARG A 59 4.80 5.98 -17.14
C ARG A 59 5.49 6.91 -16.15
N GLN A 60 4.79 7.90 -15.65
CA GLN A 60 5.33 8.80 -14.62
C GLN A 60 5.71 8.05 -13.35
N THR A 61 6.87 8.42 -12.80
CA THR A 61 7.49 7.79 -11.64
C THR A 61 7.92 8.86 -10.63
N LEU A 62 8.45 8.44 -9.48
CA LEU A 62 9.01 9.36 -8.49
C LEU A 62 10.20 10.17 -9.07
N LYS A 63 10.90 9.65 -10.07
CA LYS A 63 12.04 10.33 -10.70
C LYS A 63 11.64 11.67 -11.35
N ASP A 64 10.40 11.77 -11.84
CA ASP A 64 9.90 12.96 -12.51
C ASP A 64 9.61 14.11 -11.55
N PHE A 65 9.54 13.82 -10.23
CA PHE A 65 9.16 14.78 -9.19
C PHE A 65 10.24 14.97 -8.12
N ILE A 66 11.04 13.94 -7.83
CA ILE A 66 11.97 13.92 -6.68
C ILE A 66 13.41 13.90 -7.18
N PRO A 67 14.09 15.05 -7.22
CA PRO A 67 15.50 15.13 -7.61
C PRO A 67 16.47 14.75 -6.48
N VAL A 68 15.95 14.49 -5.26
CA VAL A 68 16.73 14.11 -4.09
C VAL A 68 17.29 12.71 -4.29
N LYS A 69 18.64 12.59 -4.25
CA LYS A 69 19.33 11.31 -4.43
C LYS A 69 19.28 10.46 -3.17
N ASP A 70 19.47 9.16 -3.34
CA ASP A 70 19.64 8.16 -2.27
C ASP A 70 18.48 8.07 -1.27
N VAL A 71 17.27 8.48 -1.67
CA VAL A 71 16.06 8.32 -0.87
C VAL A 71 15.18 7.22 -1.43
N TYR A 72 14.51 6.49 -0.54
CA TYR A 72 13.63 5.36 -0.86
C TYR A 72 12.28 5.55 -0.21
N ALA A 73 11.21 5.14 -0.90
CA ALA A 73 9.86 5.25 -0.36
C ALA A 73 9.70 4.42 0.92
N ALA A 74 9.20 5.06 1.97
CA ALA A 74 8.81 4.42 3.23
C ALA A 74 7.35 3.95 3.13
N GLY A 75 7.17 2.81 2.48
CA GLY A 75 5.87 2.29 2.07
C GLY A 75 5.49 2.75 0.67
N ARG A 76 4.32 2.28 0.21
CA ARG A 76 3.85 2.58 -1.14
C ARG A 76 2.46 3.21 -1.09
N LEU A 77 2.15 3.95 -2.13
CA LEU A 77 0.78 4.27 -2.56
C LEU A 77 0.54 3.56 -3.89
N ASP A 78 -0.68 3.11 -4.09
CA ASP A 78 -1.07 2.59 -5.40
C ASP A 78 -1.01 3.70 -6.46
N ARG A 79 -0.89 3.32 -7.72
CA ARG A 79 -0.84 4.25 -8.84
C ARG A 79 -2.06 5.18 -8.87
N ASP A 80 -3.25 4.63 -8.58
CA ASP A 80 -4.53 5.33 -8.54
C ASP A 80 -4.85 6.00 -7.19
N SER A 81 -3.88 6.07 -6.28
CA SER A 81 -4.00 6.77 -4.98
C SER A 81 -3.10 7.99 -4.96
N GLU A 82 -3.55 9.04 -4.27
CA GLU A 82 -2.91 10.35 -4.19
C GLU A 82 -2.42 10.65 -2.78
N GLY A 83 -1.62 11.69 -2.64
CA GLY A 83 -1.30 12.28 -1.35
C GLY A 83 0.03 11.86 -0.77
N LEU A 84 0.15 11.91 0.56
CA LEU A 84 1.41 11.85 1.27
C LEU A 84 2.16 10.55 1.04
N LEU A 85 3.34 10.65 0.47
CA LEU A 85 4.35 9.62 0.40
C LEU A 85 5.60 10.10 1.13
N LEU A 86 6.12 9.30 2.04
CA LEU A 86 7.39 9.57 2.71
C LEU A 86 8.52 8.83 2.00
N LEU A 87 9.63 9.53 1.75
CA LEU A 87 10.87 8.92 1.30
C LEU A 87 11.98 9.28 2.30
N THR A 88 12.96 8.40 2.45
CA THR A 88 14.08 8.63 3.35
C THR A 88 15.31 7.83 2.92
N ASN A 89 16.50 8.30 3.30
CA ASN A 89 17.74 7.55 3.21
C ASN A 89 18.02 6.72 4.48
N ASP A 90 17.18 6.85 5.52
CA ASP A 90 17.32 6.09 6.77
C ASP A 90 16.49 4.81 6.74
N GLY A 91 17.15 3.67 6.57
CA GLY A 91 16.51 2.34 6.58
C GLY A 91 15.84 1.98 7.91
N LYS A 92 16.27 2.55 9.05
CA LYS A 92 15.62 2.32 10.36
C LYS A 92 14.28 3.03 10.41
N LEU A 93 14.23 4.29 9.95
CA LEU A 93 13.01 5.06 9.84
C LEU A 93 12.06 4.41 8.84
N GLN A 94 12.55 4.00 7.66
CA GLN A 94 11.75 3.27 6.68
C GLN A 94 11.11 2.02 7.29
N ALA A 95 11.89 1.21 7.99
CA ALA A 95 11.39 0.01 8.67
C ALA A 95 10.35 0.35 9.75
N LYS A 96 10.57 1.40 10.56
CA LYS A 96 9.62 1.86 11.58
C LYS A 96 8.27 2.25 10.97
N LEU A 97 8.26 2.91 9.81
CA LEU A 97 7.05 3.38 9.14
C LEU A 97 6.29 2.27 8.40
N THR A 98 7.00 1.22 7.97
CA THR A 98 6.42 0.17 7.12
C THR A 98 6.06 -1.10 7.88
N GLN A 99 6.70 -1.36 9.03
CA GLN A 99 6.46 -2.57 9.81
C GLN A 99 5.05 -2.58 10.45
N PRO A 100 4.26 -3.63 10.24
CA PRO A 100 2.89 -3.71 10.78
C PRO A 100 2.83 -3.67 12.32
N ASN A 101 3.85 -4.23 13.00
CA ASN A 101 3.94 -4.27 14.46
C ASN A 101 4.17 -2.89 15.12
N LYS A 102 4.58 -1.89 14.36
CA LYS A 102 4.81 -0.51 14.86
C LYS A 102 3.54 0.33 14.90
N LYS A 103 2.43 -0.17 14.39
CA LYS A 103 1.08 0.46 14.44
C LYS A 103 1.09 1.94 14.07
N THR A 104 1.91 2.33 13.08
CA THR A 104 1.90 3.71 12.57
C THR A 104 0.59 3.98 11.86
N PHE A 105 -0.20 4.88 12.41
CA PHE A 105 -1.49 5.27 11.83
C PHE A 105 -1.31 6.03 10.52
N LYS A 106 -2.19 5.75 9.58
CA LYS A 106 -2.32 6.43 8.29
C LYS A 106 -3.74 6.92 8.14
N THR A 107 -3.89 8.22 7.90
CA THR A 107 -5.18 8.86 7.70
C THR A 107 -5.41 9.10 6.22
N TYR A 108 -6.58 8.74 5.76
CA TYR A 108 -7.01 8.89 4.39
C TYR A 108 -8.29 9.72 4.30
N TRP A 109 -8.35 10.61 3.31
CA TRP A 109 -9.59 11.19 2.84
C TRP A 109 -10.08 10.38 1.65
N VAL A 110 -11.30 9.91 1.74
CA VAL A 110 -11.84 8.89 0.85
C VAL A 110 -13.18 9.34 0.32
N GLN A 111 -13.24 9.67 -0.96
CA GLN A 111 -14.52 9.88 -1.64
C GLN A 111 -15.07 8.50 -2.04
N VAL A 112 -16.26 8.20 -1.56
CA VAL A 112 -16.95 6.94 -1.84
C VAL A 112 -18.24 7.20 -2.61
N GLU A 113 -18.71 6.18 -3.33
CA GLU A 113 -20.00 6.19 -4.02
C GLU A 113 -21.12 5.97 -3.02
N GLY A 114 -22.19 6.77 -3.13
CA GLY A 114 -23.37 6.69 -2.26
C GLY A 114 -23.18 7.37 -0.90
N GLU A 115 -24.17 7.19 -0.04
CA GLU A 115 -24.23 7.70 1.33
C GLU A 115 -24.12 6.52 2.31
N PRO A 116 -22.96 6.32 2.95
CA PRO A 116 -22.78 5.24 3.92
C PRO A 116 -23.72 5.39 5.11
N SER A 117 -24.48 4.34 5.40
CA SER A 117 -25.31 4.27 6.59
C SER A 117 -24.46 4.19 7.88
N GLU A 118 -25.07 4.48 9.05
CA GLU A 118 -24.41 4.27 10.35
C GLU A 118 -23.94 2.83 10.53
N TYR A 119 -24.67 1.85 9.97
CA TYR A 119 -24.27 0.46 9.98
C TYR A 119 -22.99 0.23 9.18
N SER A 120 -22.87 0.83 7.99
CA SER A 120 -21.65 0.75 7.16
C SER A 120 -20.44 1.38 7.85
N ILE A 121 -20.64 2.54 8.49
CA ILE A 121 -19.59 3.23 9.25
C ILE A 121 -19.16 2.37 10.46
N THR A 122 -20.10 1.85 11.22
CA THR A 122 -19.83 0.98 12.39
C THR A 122 -19.08 -0.29 11.97
N ALA A 123 -19.47 -0.91 10.85
CA ALA A 123 -18.77 -2.09 10.32
C ALA A 123 -17.32 -1.77 9.98
N LEU A 124 -17.04 -0.64 9.32
CA LEU A 124 -15.68 -0.20 9.05
C LEU A 124 -14.88 0.08 10.33
N GLN A 125 -15.52 0.63 11.35
CA GLN A 125 -14.88 0.92 12.64
C GLN A 125 -14.52 -0.36 13.41
N GLN A 126 -15.37 -1.37 13.36
CA GLN A 126 -15.12 -2.67 14.01
C GLN A 126 -14.13 -3.55 13.25
N GLY A 127 -13.92 -3.27 11.97
CA GLY A 127 -13.19 -4.09 11.03
C GLY A 127 -14.13 -4.95 10.19
N VAL A 128 -13.67 -5.32 9.00
CA VAL A 128 -14.43 -6.10 8.02
C VAL A 128 -13.63 -7.31 7.56
N GLU A 129 -14.35 -8.40 7.24
CA GLU A 129 -13.75 -9.61 6.70
C GLU A 129 -13.41 -9.42 5.22
N LEU A 130 -12.13 -9.44 4.91
CA LEU A 130 -11.62 -9.41 3.54
C LEU A 130 -11.12 -10.81 3.14
N LYS A 131 -10.86 -11.03 1.86
CA LYS A 131 -10.35 -12.33 1.36
C LYS A 131 -9.07 -12.82 2.06
N ASP A 132 -8.30 -11.91 2.63
CA ASP A 132 -7.05 -12.17 3.36
C ASP A 132 -7.22 -12.02 4.89
N GLY A 133 -8.44 -12.14 5.38
CA GLY A 133 -8.84 -12.15 6.78
C GLY A 133 -9.36 -10.81 7.31
N MET A 134 -9.84 -10.84 8.55
CA MET A 134 -10.41 -9.70 9.25
C MET A 134 -9.43 -8.53 9.31
N THR A 135 -9.91 -7.32 9.04
CA THR A 135 -9.09 -6.10 9.22
C THR A 135 -9.06 -5.70 10.69
N LEU A 136 -8.02 -4.97 11.08
CA LEU A 136 -8.03 -4.31 12.38
C LEU A 136 -9.11 -3.22 12.41
N PRO A 137 -9.62 -2.86 13.61
CA PRO A 137 -10.49 -1.71 13.80
C PRO A 137 -9.91 -0.43 13.21
N ALA A 138 -10.75 0.40 12.62
CA ALA A 138 -10.39 1.68 12.03
C ALA A 138 -11.12 2.84 12.73
N ASN A 139 -10.53 4.04 12.72
CA ASN A 139 -11.30 5.24 13.05
C ASN A 139 -11.92 5.74 11.74
N VAL A 140 -13.24 5.87 11.73
CA VAL A 140 -13.98 6.28 10.53
C VAL A 140 -15.00 7.35 10.92
N LYS A 141 -15.05 8.43 10.15
CA LYS A 141 -16.08 9.47 10.27
C LYS A 141 -16.43 10.03 8.90
N VAL A 142 -17.67 10.46 8.74
CA VAL A 142 -18.10 11.28 7.61
C VAL A 142 -17.50 12.68 7.80
N ILE A 143 -17.01 13.27 6.74
CA ILE A 143 -16.48 14.63 6.72
C ILE A 143 -17.10 15.41 5.56
N GLU A 144 -17.07 16.72 5.66
CA GLU A 144 -17.32 17.60 4.52
C GLU A 144 -16.27 17.39 3.44
N GLU A 145 -16.57 17.78 2.21
CA GLU A 145 -15.60 17.70 1.12
C GLU A 145 -14.36 18.53 1.47
N PRO A 146 -13.17 17.89 1.56
CA PRO A 146 -11.96 18.62 1.92
C PRO A 146 -11.51 19.51 0.75
N THR A 147 -10.95 20.66 1.06
CA THR A 147 -10.31 21.52 0.06
C THR A 147 -9.05 20.83 -0.44
N VAL A 148 -9.13 20.24 -1.62
CA VAL A 148 -8.03 19.52 -2.27
C VAL A 148 -7.91 19.96 -3.74
N TRP A 149 -6.76 19.67 -4.33
CA TRP A 149 -6.48 19.93 -5.75
C TRP A 149 -7.44 19.18 -6.68
N GLU A 150 -7.67 19.72 -7.85
CA GLU A 150 -8.37 19.01 -8.92
C GLU A 150 -7.59 17.80 -9.39
N ARG A 151 -8.27 16.67 -9.55
CA ARG A 151 -7.65 15.45 -10.06
C ARG A 151 -7.68 15.45 -11.60
N VAL A 152 -6.56 15.11 -12.21
CA VAL A 152 -6.46 14.90 -13.66
C VAL A 152 -6.10 13.42 -13.92
N PRO A 153 -6.94 12.67 -14.66
CA PRO A 153 -8.28 13.00 -15.14
C PRO A 153 -9.27 13.17 -13.97
N PRO A 154 -10.37 13.88 -14.15
CA PRO A 154 -11.37 14.08 -13.09
C PRO A 154 -11.96 12.76 -12.61
N VAL A 155 -12.50 12.78 -11.40
CA VAL A 155 -13.24 11.62 -10.86
C VAL A 155 -14.47 11.39 -11.75
N ARG A 156 -14.73 10.13 -12.11
CA ARG A 156 -15.95 9.78 -12.84
C ARG A 156 -17.17 10.02 -11.96
N GLU A 157 -17.98 10.97 -12.33
CA GLU A 157 -19.25 11.25 -11.67
C GLU A 157 -20.39 10.47 -12.33
N ARG A 158 -21.27 9.94 -11.49
CA ARG A 158 -22.57 9.37 -11.89
C ARG A 158 -23.64 10.31 -11.37
N LYS A 159 -24.29 11.06 -12.28
CA LYS A 159 -25.28 12.10 -11.95
C LYS A 159 -26.42 11.64 -11.02
N SER A 160 -26.72 10.33 -11.00
CA SER A 160 -27.81 9.75 -10.21
C SER A 160 -27.38 9.15 -8.86
N ILE A 161 -26.10 9.17 -8.54
CA ILE A 161 -25.57 8.55 -7.31
C ILE A 161 -24.75 9.62 -6.57
N PRO A 162 -25.16 9.98 -5.35
CA PRO A 162 -24.40 10.93 -4.53
C PRO A 162 -23.03 10.36 -4.18
N THR A 163 -22.15 11.20 -3.70
CA THR A 163 -20.84 10.81 -3.16
C THR A 163 -20.66 11.36 -1.76
N THR A 164 -19.93 10.64 -0.93
CA THR A 164 -19.66 11.03 0.45
C THR A 164 -18.15 11.01 0.70
N TRP A 165 -17.64 11.98 1.45
CA TRP A 165 -16.28 12.00 1.93
C TRP A 165 -16.18 11.39 3.32
N LEU A 166 -15.23 10.47 3.47
CA LEU A 166 -14.89 9.82 4.73
C LEU A 166 -13.44 10.15 5.12
N GLU A 167 -13.19 10.36 6.40
CA GLU A 167 -11.86 10.25 6.96
C GLU A 167 -11.72 8.84 7.55
N ILE A 168 -10.76 8.08 7.05
CA ILE A 168 -10.47 6.71 7.50
C ILE A 168 -9.03 6.64 8.01
N GLN A 169 -8.88 6.24 9.28
CA GLN A 169 -7.57 6.06 9.89
C GLN A 169 -7.35 4.59 10.24
N ILE A 170 -6.29 4.01 9.69
CA ILE A 170 -5.88 2.62 9.91
C ILE A 170 -4.43 2.52 10.38
N CYS A 171 -4.09 1.49 11.17
CA CYS A 171 -2.73 1.24 11.63
C CYS A 171 -2.01 0.09 10.89
N GLU A 172 -2.66 -0.53 9.94
CA GLU A 172 -2.12 -1.57 9.06
C GLU A 172 -1.98 -1.06 7.60
N GLY A 173 -1.57 -1.90 6.67
CA GLY A 173 -1.35 -1.46 5.29
C GLY A 173 -1.31 -2.64 4.33
N ARG A 174 -2.42 -3.40 4.25
CA ARG A 174 -2.58 -4.48 3.28
C ARG A 174 -2.75 -3.90 1.87
N ASN A 175 -2.50 -4.70 0.87
CA ASN A 175 -2.71 -4.28 -0.52
C ASN A 175 -4.13 -3.76 -0.74
N ARG A 176 -4.25 -2.52 -1.23
CA ARG A 176 -5.51 -1.82 -1.54
C ARG A 176 -6.56 -1.89 -0.42
N GLN A 177 -6.11 -1.87 0.84
CA GLN A 177 -6.96 -2.19 1.99
C GLN A 177 -8.17 -1.26 2.10
N VAL A 178 -7.98 0.06 2.12
CA VAL A 178 -9.08 1.03 2.26
C VAL A 178 -10.13 0.83 1.15
N ARG A 179 -9.71 0.67 -0.10
CA ARG A 179 -10.60 0.44 -1.23
C ARG A 179 -11.41 -0.86 -1.09
N ARG A 180 -10.79 -1.91 -0.54
CA ARG A 180 -11.48 -3.18 -0.30
C ARG A 180 -12.46 -3.08 0.87
N MET A 181 -12.10 -2.34 1.93
CA MET A 181 -12.97 -2.10 3.08
C MET A 181 -14.23 -1.35 2.67
N THR A 182 -14.09 -0.23 1.96
CA THR A 182 -15.25 0.57 1.53
C THR A 182 -16.13 -0.18 0.52
N ALA A 183 -15.53 -0.92 -0.41
CA ALA A 183 -16.29 -1.77 -1.36
C ALA A 183 -17.02 -2.91 -0.63
N HIS A 184 -16.46 -3.48 0.45
CA HIS A 184 -17.09 -4.54 1.25
C HIS A 184 -18.41 -4.08 1.87
N VAL A 185 -18.47 -2.82 2.32
CA VAL A 185 -19.70 -2.24 2.90
C VAL A 185 -20.61 -1.59 1.84
N GLY A 186 -20.37 -1.82 0.56
CA GLY A 186 -21.23 -1.36 -0.53
C GLY A 186 -20.92 0.05 -1.08
N HIS A 187 -19.82 0.70 -0.62
CA HIS A 187 -19.45 2.06 -1.00
C HIS A 187 -18.08 2.09 -1.67
N PRO A 188 -17.96 1.78 -2.97
CA PRO A 188 -16.67 1.75 -3.66
C PRO A 188 -15.96 3.10 -3.61
N THR A 189 -14.65 3.08 -3.38
CA THR A 189 -13.81 4.27 -3.39
C THR A 189 -13.66 4.85 -4.81
N LEU A 190 -14.02 6.11 -4.98
CA LEU A 190 -13.84 6.90 -6.20
C LEU A 190 -12.50 7.64 -6.19
N ARG A 191 -12.17 8.30 -5.06
CA ARG A 191 -10.89 9.02 -4.85
C ARG A 191 -10.29 8.63 -3.51
N LEU A 192 -8.96 8.48 -3.45
CA LEU A 192 -8.25 8.10 -2.24
C LEU A 192 -7.00 8.95 -2.08
N ILE A 193 -6.99 9.77 -1.05
CA ILE A 193 -5.89 10.67 -0.72
C ILE A 193 -5.33 10.30 0.65
N ARG A 194 -4.06 9.90 0.74
CA ARG A 194 -3.43 9.73 2.03
C ARG A 194 -3.00 11.08 2.59
N TYR A 195 -3.72 11.56 3.58
CA TYR A 195 -3.49 12.86 4.19
C TYR A 195 -2.34 12.85 5.20
N LYS A 196 -2.22 11.76 6.01
CA LYS A 196 -1.30 11.74 7.14
C LYS A 196 -0.65 10.35 7.35
N ILE A 197 0.59 10.33 7.79
CA ILE A 197 1.33 9.14 8.26
C ILE A 197 2.00 9.48 9.59
N GLY A 198 1.53 8.91 10.70
CA GLY A 198 2.04 9.22 12.03
C GLY A 198 1.99 10.72 12.33
N GLN A 199 3.13 11.35 12.48
CA GLN A 199 3.23 12.80 12.78
C GLN A 199 3.27 13.69 11.53
N TRP A 200 3.47 13.14 10.34
CA TRP A 200 3.59 13.89 9.09
C TRP A 200 2.25 13.97 8.37
N SER A 201 1.90 15.15 7.91
CA SER A 201 0.68 15.46 7.16
C SER A 201 1.00 16.18 5.86
N LEU A 202 0.04 16.24 4.96
CA LEU A 202 0.16 17.01 3.71
C LEU A 202 0.19 18.50 3.99
N ASP A 203 -0.63 18.97 4.95
CA ASP A 203 -0.88 20.37 5.22
C ASP A 203 -1.08 21.17 3.89
N ASP A 204 -0.30 22.24 3.68
CA ASP A 204 -0.37 23.07 2.47
C ASP A 204 0.56 22.59 1.34
N LEU A 205 1.05 21.36 1.37
CA LEU A 205 1.96 20.84 0.34
C LEU A 205 1.20 20.62 -0.98
N PRO A 206 1.49 21.41 -2.05
CA PRO A 206 0.77 21.29 -3.31
C PRO A 206 0.91 19.93 -3.97
N ASN A 207 -0.04 19.58 -4.83
CA ASN A 207 0.02 18.34 -5.60
C ASN A 207 1.26 18.30 -6.50
N GLY A 208 2.01 17.19 -6.46
CA GLY A 208 3.27 17.03 -7.18
C GLY A 208 4.48 17.73 -6.52
N ALA A 209 4.27 18.49 -5.46
CA ALA A 209 5.35 19.14 -4.72
C ALA A 209 5.92 18.21 -3.63
N TYR A 210 7.16 18.51 -3.23
CA TYR A 210 7.82 17.84 -2.12
C TYR A 210 8.48 18.83 -1.15
N LYS A 211 8.66 18.39 0.09
CA LYS A 211 9.39 19.13 1.14
C LYS A 211 10.42 18.22 1.78
N THR A 212 11.63 18.72 1.99
CA THR A 212 12.71 17.98 2.64
C THR A 212 12.89 18.44 4.08
N ILE A 213 12.96 17.49 5.00
CA ILE A 213 13.25 17.69 6.42
C ILE A 213 14.58 16.99 6.71
N LYS A 214 15.56 17.70 7.26
CA LYS A 214 16.82 17.14 7.77
C LYS A 214 16.66 16.87 9.26
N GLN A 215 17.08 15.69 9.70
CA GLN A 215 17.11 15.29 11.13
C GLN A 215 18.57 15.22 11.63
#